data_cc26160d7654a5f306a353c6a0d7c283
#
_entry.id   cc26160d7654a5f306a353c6a0d7c283
#
_cell.length_a   1.000
_cell.length_b   1.000
_cell.length_c   1.000
_cell.angle_alpha   90.00
_cell.angle_beta   90.00
_cell.angle_gamma   90.00
#
_symmetry.space_group_name_H-M   'P 1'
#
loop_
_entity.id
_entity.type
_entity.pdbx_description
1 polymer ?
#
loop_
_entity_poly.entity_id
_entity_poly.type
_entity_poly.pdbx_seq_one_letter_code
_entity_poly.pdbx_strand_id
1 'polypeptide(L)'
;MTRSPNAARDARRERMLASPRFDGRVFRNTNIAKAGLKPGTVMPTMKEYICGGERRVPGAPIPLQDPRASWKQAPETGLRVTWLGHSTLVFEIDGARILTDPVWTQRASPVPFAGPKRFHAPPVPIASLPDLDAVLISHDHYDHLDRSAIRALRKRSTRCITSLGVGSHLEAWGIDPARITELDWWEATTLEPSGVVITATPSQHFSGRTLLDRNATAWSSFHLQGSKHAVFHGADTGLTPEYTQIRERFGKFDLVLLEIGAYHPAWGDIHLGPEHALDAHAMLGSGTLLPIHWGTFNLAMHAWDEPIETLSSLAPSRGVQLLTPMLGQAVEPARVGALMPWWRTVAAEERASGKSSWVPETSHDETAVSWPVD
;
A
#
# COMPACT_ATOMS: atom_id res chain seq x y z
N MET A 1 33.69 -7.49 -1.73
CA MET A 1 33.65 -8.87 -1.20
C MET A 1 32.19 -9.29 -1.17
N THR A 2 31.78 -10.22 -2.03
CA THR A 2 30.42 -10.79 -2.02
C THR A 2 30.27 -11.69 -0.79
N ARG A 3 29.32 -11.40 0.08
CA ARG A 3 29.00 -12.28 1.23
C ARG A 3 28.49 -13.61 0.66
N SER A 4 28.93 -14.74 1.23
CA SER A 4 28.36 -16.04 0.86
C SER A 4 26.86 -16.07 1.20
N PRO A 5 26.02 -16.81 0.46
CA PRO A 5 24.58 -16.91 0.75
C PRO A 5 24.27 -17.36 2.20
N ASN A 6 25.11 -18.25 2.75
CA ASN A 6 24.95 -18.68 4.14
C ASN A 6 25.24 -17.54 5.13
N ALA A 7 26.29 -16.73 4.90
CA ALA A 7 26.60 -15.60 5.77
C ALA A 7 25.51 -14.51 5.74
N ALA A 8 24.87 -14.27 4.60
CA ALA A 8 23.73 -13.34 4.53
C ALA A 8 22.52 -13.87 5.30
N ARG A 9 22.22 -15.16 5.18
CA ARG A 9 21.14 -15.82 5.92
C ARG A 9 21.36 -15.79 7.44
N ASP A 10 22.57 -16.08 7.89
CA ASP A 10 22.92 -16.11 9.30
C ASP A 10 22.83 -14.68 9.90
N ALA A 11 23.37 -13.68 9.23
CA ALA A 11 23.29 -12.27 9.65
C ALA A 11 21.82 -11.78 9.71
N ARG A 12 20.97 -12.18 8.75
CA ARG A 12 19.52 -11.89 8.80
C ARG A 12 18.88 -12.53 10.02
N ARG A 13 19.17 -13.80 10.29
CA ARG A 13 18.62 -14.52 11.45
C ARG A 13 19.03 -13.87 12.76
N GLU A 14 20.26 -13.45 12.90
CA GLU A 14 20.75 -12.71 14.07
C GLU A 14 19.98 -11.39 14.27
N ARG A 15 19.78 -10.61 13.20
CA ARG A 15 19.01 -9.38 13.25
C ARG A 15 17.55 -9.62 13.62
N MET A 16 16.91 -10.68 13.09
CA MET A 16 15.56 -11.07 13.46
C MET A 16 15.47 -11.42 14.95
N LEU A 17 16.43 -12.17 15.48
CA LEU A 17 16.48 -12.53 16.91
C LEU A 17 16.75 -11.32 17.82
N ALA A 18 17.39 -10.28 17.31
CA ALA A 18 17.61 -9.02 18.03
C ALA A 18 16.40 -8.09 18.02
N SER A 19 15.44 -8.32 17.13
CA SER A 19 14.21 -7.52 17.06
C SER A 19 13.32 -7.76 18.29
N PRO A 20 12.87 -6.70 18.99
CA PRO A 20 11.96 -6.85 20.14
C PRO A 20 10.58 -7.40 19.76
N ARG A 21 10.24 -7.40 18.45
CA ARG A 21 8.98 -7.89 17.93
C ARG A 21 9.01 -9.35 17.49
N PHE A 22 10.19 -9.97 17.48
CA PHE A 22 10.38 -11.35 17.05
C PHE A 22 10.51 -12.29 18.25
N ASP A 23 9.57 -13.21 18.43
CA ASP A 23 9.58 -14.15 19.57
C ASP A 23 10.49 -15.40 19.40
N GLY A 24 11.33 -15.37 18.36
CA GLY A 24 12.18 -16.50 17.97
C GLY A 24 11.58 -17.37 16.87
N ARG A 25 10.28 -17.22 16.56
CA ARG A 25 9.56 -17.96 15.53
C ARG A 25 8.83 -17.03 14.55
N VAL A 26 8.12 -16.01 15.07
CA VAL A 26 7.28 -15.10 14.28
C VAL A 26 7.39 -13.65 14.80
N PHE A 27 7.13 -12.70 13.92
CA PHE A 27 6.97 -11.29 14.28
C PHE A 27 5.57 -11.05 14.86
N ARG A 28 5.45 -10.02 15.69
CA ARG A 28 4.20 -9.63 16.35
C ARG A 28 3.95 -8.13 16.21
N ASN A 29 2.67 -7.76 16.17
CA ASN A 29 2.25 -6.39 16.37
C ASN A 29 2.50 -5.95 17.82
N THR A 30 2.66 -4.66 18.05
CA THR A 30 2.72 -4.08 19.39
C THR A 30 1.40 -4.26 20.11
N ASN A 31 0.29 -4.03 19.38
CA ASN A 31 -1.06 -4.25 19.90
C ASN A 31 -1.59 -5.64 19.49
N ILE A 32 -2.56 -6.14 20.25
CA ILE A 32 -3.20 -7.41 19.94
C ILE A 32 -4.16 -7.21 18.77
N ALA A 33 -3.63 -7.16 17.55
CA ALA A 33 -4.43 -7.21 16.34
C ALA A 33 -4.64 -8.66 15.91
N LYS A 34 -5.89 -9.10 15.83
CA LYS A 34 -6.23 -10.42 15.33
C LYS A 34 -6.46 -10.33 13.82
N ALA A 35 -5.50 -10.75 13.02
CA ALA A 35 -5.74 -10.96 11.59
C ALA A 35 -6.63 -12.21 11.40
N GLY A 36 -7.74 -12.05 10.69
CA GLY A 36 -8.71 -13.08 10.41
C GLY A 36 -10.14 -12.66 10.75
N LEU A 37 -11.07 -13.59 10.62
CA LEU A 37 -12.49 -13.34 10.93
C LEU A 37 -12.71 -13.22 12.44
N LYS A 38 -13.49 -12.23 12.85
CA LYS A 38 -13.97 -12.09 14.23
C LYS A 38 -14.82 -13.31 14.62
N PRO A 39 -14.81 -13.74 15.89
CA PRO A 39 -15.63 -14.86 16.33
C PRO A 39 -17.10 -14.67 15.96
N GLY A 40 -17.74 -15.74 15.47
CA GLY A 40 -19.16 -15.73 15.09
C GLY A 40 -19.47 -15.12 13.70
N THR A 41 -18.50 -14.54 12.99
CA THR A 41 -18.76 -13.89 11.70
C THR A 41 -18.52 -14.79 10.48
N VAL A 42 -18.04 -16.02 10.64
CA VAL A 42 -17.69 -16.92 9.54
C VAL A 42 -18.88 -17.19 8.61
N MET A 43 -20.03 -17.60 9.16
CA MET A 43 -21.22 -17.95 8.35
C MET A 43 -21.85 -16.70 7.69
N PRO A 44 -22.05 -15.56 8.41
CA PRO A 44 -22.49 -14.33 7.77
C PRO A 44 -21.59 -13.89 6.63
N THR A 45 -20.28 -13.87 6.85
CA THR A 45 -19.29 -13.47 5.83
C THR A 45 -19.28 -14.41 4.62
N MET A 46 -19.41 -15.72 4.85
CA MET A 46 -19.51 -16.69 3.76
C MET A 46 -20.80 -16.49 2.94
N LYS A 47 -21.93 -16.24 3.61
CA LYS A 47 -23.19 -15.94 2.93
C LYS A 47 -23.07 -14.66 2.09
N GLU A 48 -22.49 -13.61 2.63
CA GLU A 48 -22.23 -12.35 1.92
C GLU A 48 -21.30 -12.56 0.72
N TYR A 49 -20.23 -13.34 0.88
CA TYR A 49 -19.31 -13.68 -0.21
C TYR A 49 -20.02 -14.37 -1.39
N ILE A 50 -20.96 -15.26 -1.12
CA ILE A 50 -21.68 -16.07 -2.12
C ILE A 50 -22.90 -15.33 -2.68
N CYS A 51 -23.67 -14.66 -1.82
CA CYS A 51 -24.97 -14.08 -2.13
C CYS A 51 -25.00 -12.55 -2.08
N GLY A 52 -23.89 -11.89 -1.69
CA GLY A 52 -23.80 -10.43 -1.66
C GLY A 52 -23.94 -9.84 -3.06
N GLY A 53 -24.71 -8.76 -3.15
CA GLY A 53 -25.02 -8.08 -4.42
C GLY A 53 -23.99 -7.01 -4.82
N GLU A 54 -22.92 -6.84 -4.03
CA GLU A 54 -21.95 -5.78 -4.22
C GLU A 54 -21.17 -5.90 -5.52
N ARG A 55 -20.97 -4.77 -6.15
CA ARG A 55 -20.27 -4.63 -7.43
C ARG A 55 -18.75 -4.60 -7.21
N ARG A 56 -18.16 -5.76 -6.94
CA ARG A 56 -16.75 -5.91 -6.54
C ARG A 56 -15.73 -5.69 -7.66
N VAL A 57 -16.19 -5.64 -8.92
CA VAL A 57 -15.36 -5.45 -10.12
C VAL A 57 -15.96 -4.37 -10.97
N PRO A 58 -15.18 -3.40 -11.48
CA PRO A 58 -15.71 -2.37 -12.36
C PRO A 58 -16.28 -2.98 -13.65
N GLY A 59 -17.45 -2.51 -14.07
CA GLY A 59 -18.14 -2.97 -15.28
C GLY A 59 -17.71 -2.24 -16.55
N ALA A 60 -16.92 -1.16 -16.41
CA ALA A 60 -16.32 -0.40 -17.50
C ALA A 60 -14.80 -0.28 -17.30
N PRO A 61 -14.03 -0.01 -18.37
CA PRO A 61 -12.57 0.12 -18.27
C PRO A 61 -12.15 1.27 -17.36
N ILE A 62 -11.17 1.01 -16.49
CA ILE A 62 -10.55 2.05 -15.68
C ILE A 62 -9.61 2.89 -16.57
N PRO A 63 -9.69 4.24 -16.53
CA PRO A 63 -8.84 5.10 -17.33
C PRO A 63 -7.37 5.03 -16.87
N LEU A 64 -6.46 4.96 -17.84
CA LEU A 64 -5.02 4.90 -17.61
C LEU A 64 -4.33 6.06 -18.32
N GLN A 65 -3.33 6.64 -17.69
CA GLN A 65 -2.45 7.63 -18.29
C GLN A 65 -1.02 7.09 -18.40
N ASP A 66 -0.35 7.41 -19.48
CA ASP A 66 1.06 7.04 -19.68
C ASP A 66 1.98 8.07 -18.99
N PRO A 67 2.72 7.71 -17.94
CA PRO A 67 3.56 8.63 -17.20
C PRO A 67 4.93 8.89 -17.83
N ARG A 68 5.31 8.17 -18.90
CA ARG A 68 6.68 8.17 -19.43
C ARG A 68 7.16 9.56 -19.87
N ALA A 69 6.25 10.41 -20.35
CA ALA A 69 6.61 11.79 -20.72
C ALA A 69 7.00 12.61 -19.49
N SER A 70 6.24 12.49 -18.41
CA SER A 70 6.49 13.22 -17.16
C SER A 70 7.79 12.78 -16.49
N TRP A 71 8.16 11.51 -16.57
CA TRP A 71 9.39 10.99 -15.98
C TRP A 71 10.68 11.41 -16.68
N LYS A 72 10.59 12.02 -17.87
CA LYS A 72 11.76 12.56 -18.57
C LYS A 72 12.30 13.86 -17.97
N GLN A 73 11.50 14.51 -17.14
CA GLN A 73 11.85 15.77 -16.50
C GLN A 73 11.75 15.62 -14.98
N ALA A 74 12.64 16.26 -14.26
CA ALA A 74 12.54 16.31 -12.79
C ALA A 74 11.25 17.05 -12.37
N PRO A 75 10.66 16.71 -11.21
CA PRO A 75 9.53 17.47 -10.67
C PRO A 75 9.95 18.92 -10.38
N GLU A 76 9.09 19.88 -10.72
CA GLU A 76 9.39 21.29 -10.53
C GLU A 76 9.40 21.70 -9.05
N THR A 77 8.55 21.07 -8.24
CA THR A 77 8.51 21.29 -6.79
C THR A 77 9.55 20.48 -6.02
N GLY A 78 10.10 19.42 -6.64
CA GLY A 78 10.97 18.45 -5.98
C GLY A 78 10.23 17.19 -5.49
N LEU A 79 8.88 17.21 -5.44
CA LEU A 79 8.06 16.06 -5.05
C LEU A 79 7.01 15.76 -6.13
N ARG A 80 7.08 14.56 -6.71
CA ARG A 80 6.08 14.02 -7.62
C ARG A 80 5.77 12.59 -7.27
N VAL A 81 4.49 12.22 -7.37
CA VAL A 81 4.03 10.84 -7.21
C VAL A 81 3.28 10.39 -8.46
N THR A 82 3.50 9.14 -8.86
CA THR A 82 2.77 8.48 -9.93
C THR A 82 2.18 7.18 -9.39
N TRP A 83 0.87 7.13 -9.25
CA TRP A 83 0.18 5.93 -8.80
C TRP A 83 -0.03 4.96 -9.96
N LEU A 84 0.53 3.75 -9.85
CA LEU A 84 0.45 2.69 -10.87
C LEU A 84 -0.60 1.62 -10.56
N GLY A 85 -1.29 1.77 -9.44
CA GLY A 85 -2.35 0.89 -8.94
C GLY A 85 -1.97 0.18 -7.65
N HIS A 86 -2.98 -0.09 -6.83
CA HIS A 86 -2.84 -0.69 -5.51
C HIS A 86 -1.90 0.11 -4.61
N SER A 87 -0.83 -0.51 -4.11
CA SER A 87 0.25 0.15 -3.35
C SER A 87 1.53 0.34 -4.19
N THR A 88 1.43 0.16 -5.52
CA THR A 88 2.54 0.39 -6.45
C THR A 88 2.57 1.85 -6.90
N LEU A 89 3.63 2.57 -6.53
CA LEU A 89 3.83 3.98 -6.88
C LEU A 89 5.28 4.24 -7.27
N VAL A 90 5.49 5.28 -8.09
CA VAL A 90 6.81 5.89 -8.27
C VAL A 90 6.81 7.24 -7.58
N PHE A 91 7.68 7.40 -6.58
CA PHE A 91 8.01 8.67 -5.96
C PHE A 91 9.23 9.28 -6.63
N GLU A 92 9.18 10.57 -6.86
CA GLU A 92 10.33 11.41 -7.17
C GLU A 92 10.39 12.47 -6.05
N ILE A 93 11.35 12.32 -5.16
CA ILE A 93 11.51 13.14 -3.96
C ILE A 93 12.94 13.65 -3.86
N ASP A 94 13.12 14.96 -3.97
CA ASP A 94 14.40 15.68 -3.77
C ASP A 94 15.60 15.01 -4.48
N GLY A 95 15.37 14.57 -5.73
CA GLY A 95 16.39 13.95 -6.57
C GLY A 95 16.46 12.41 -6.49
N ALA A 96 15.75 11.77 -5.56
CA ALA A 96 15.61 10.31 -5.55
C ALA A 96 14.36 9.84 -6.30
N ARG A 97 14.43 8.65 -6.89
CA ARG A 97 13.30 7.98 -7.54
C ARG A 97 13.11 6.59 -6.95
N ILE A 98 11.95 6.37 -6.33
CA ILE A 98 11.66 5.19 -5.50
C ILE A 98 10.38 4.53 -6.03
N LEU A 99 10.43 3.23 -6.30
CA LEU A 99 9.28 2.39 -6.63
C LEU A 99 8.82 1.65 -5.37
N THR A 100 7.52 1.71 -5.04
CA THR A 100 6.96 0.96 -3.91
C THR A 100 6.19 -0.27 -4.36
N ASP A 101 6.25 -1.33 -3.56
CA ASP A 101 5.44 -2.56 -3.64
C ASP A 101 5.11 -2.99 -5.08
N PRO A 102 6.13 -3.40 -5.87
CA PRO A 102 5.99 -3.59 -7.31
C PRO A 102 5.17 -4.82 -7.65
N VAL A 103 3.96 -4.63 -8.18
CA VAL A 103 3.08 -5.71 -8.63
C VAL A 103 2.61 -5.47 -10.06
N TRP A 104 2.99 -6.37 -10.99
CA TRP A 104 2.65 -6.34 -12.41
C TRP A 104 1.85 -7.54 -12.87
N THR A 105 1.74 -8.58 -12.04
CA THR A 105 0.97 -9.79 -12.35
C THR A 105 -0.53 -9.52 -12.45
N GLN A 106 -1.21 -10.38 -13.23
CA GLN A 106 -2.66 -10.35 -13.40
C GLN A 106 -3.42 -10.77 -12.14
N ARG A 107 -2.76 -11.48 -11.22
CA ARG A 107 -3.38 -11.96 -9.98
C ARG A 107 -2.43 -11.79 -8.80
N ALA A 108 -2.96 -11.31 -7.70
CA ALA A 108 -2.32 -11.33 -6.39
C ALA A 108 -2.44 -12.75 -5.80
N SER A 109 -1.62 -13.68 -6.28
CA SER A 109 -1.76 -15.12 -5.97
C SER A 109 -0.47 -15.88 -6.24
N PRO A 110 -0.24 -17.02 -5.54
CA PRO A 110 0.85 -17.96 -5.85
C PRO A 110 0.70 -18.64 -7.21
N VAL A 111 -0.51 -18.67 -7.77
CA VAL A 111 -0.84 -19.37 -9.02
C VAL A 111 -1.50 -18.42 -10.03
N PRO A 112 -1.25 -18.60 -11.35
CA PRO A 112 -1.74 -17.65 -12.36
C PRO A 112 -3.23 -17.80 -12.71
N PHE A 113 -3.87 -18.89 -12.30
CA PHE A 113 -5.25 -19.23 -12.67
C PHE A 113 -6.29 -18.98 -11.57
N ALA A 114 -5.88 -18.75 -10.33
CA ALA A 114 -6.76 -18.53 -9.18
C ALA A 114 -6.32 -17.31 -8.34
N GLY A 115 -7.22 -16.80 -7.50
CA GLY A 115 -7.00 -15.64 -6.63
C GLY A 115 -7.42 -14.30 -7.25
N PRO A 116 -7.30 -13.18 -6.51
CA PRO A 116 -7.77 -11.87 -6.91
C PRO A 116 -7.19 -11.42 -8.25
N LYS A 117 -8.05 -11.08 -9.20
CA LYS A 117 -7.65 -10.63 -10.53
C LYS A 117 -7.60 -9.10 -10.57
N ARG A 118 -6.61 -8.57 -11.27
CA ARG A 118 -6.44 -7.14 -11.53
C ARG A 118 -7.57 -6.61 -12.42
N PHE A 119 -8.11 -5.45 -12.11
CA PHE A 119 -9.17 -4.78 -12.87
C PHE A 119 -8.66 -4.17 -14.17
N HIS A 120 -7.42 -3.69 -14.18
CA HIS A 120 -6.79 -2.97 -15.30
C HIS A 120 -5.36 -3.48 -15.54
N ALA A 121 -4.83 -3.28 -16.73
CA ALA A 121 -3.40 -3.48 -16.96
C ALA A 121 -2.58 -2.43 -16.19
N PRO A 122 -1.33 -2.71 -15.78
CA PRO A 122 -0.45 -1.65 -15.30
C PRO A 122 -0.31 -0.54 -16.35
N PRO A 123 -0.26 0.75 -15.95
CA PRO A 123 -0.19 1.88 -16.90
C PRO A 123 0.99 1.81 -17.86
N VAL A 124 2.08 1.18 -17.45
CA VAL A 124 3.26 0.93 -18.27
C VAL A 124 3.84 -0.46 -18.04
N PRO A 125 4.50 -1.07 -19.03
CA PRO A 125 5.30 -2.26 -18.79
C PRO A 125 6.44 -1.98 -17.81
N ILE A 126 6.79 -2.95 -16.97
CA ILE A 126 7.87 -2.82 -15.97
C ILE A 126 9.23 -2.45 -16.61
N ALA A 127 9.47 -2.88 -17.85
CA ALA A 127 10.66 -2.54 -18.61
C ALA A 127 10.74 -1.05 -18.97
N SER A 128 9.59 -0.35 -19.00
CA SER A 128 9.49 1.08 -19.32
C SER A 128 9.60 1.99 -18.10
N LEU A 129 9.78 1.44 -16.91
CA LEU A 129 10.08 2.22 -15.72
C LEU A 129 11.37 3.00 -15.90
N PRO A 130 11.46 4.23 -15.40
CA PRO A 130 12.68 5.03 -15.40
C PRO A 130 13.79 4.36 -14.57
N ASP A 131 14.98 4.94 -14.55
CA ASP A 131 15.99 4.53 -13.59
C ASP A 131 15.52 4.83 -12.17
N LEU A 132 15.74 3.88 -11.27
CA LEU A 132 15.27 3.90 -9.90
C LEU A 132 16.47 3.83 -8.94
N ASP A 133 16.47 4.65 -7.92
CA ASP A 133 17.46 4.59 -6.83
C ASP A 133 17.12 3.45 -5.87
N ALA A 134 15.83 3.23 -5.61
CA ALA A 134 15.38 2.15 -4.75
C ALA A 134 14.05 1.51 -5.21
N VAL A 135 13.89 0.24 -4.84
CA VAL A 135 12.61 -0.46 -4.73
C VAL A 135 12.34 -0.65 -3.24
N LEU A 136 11.22 -0.10 -2.76
CA LEU A 136 10.78 -0.18 -1.38
C LEU A 136 9.66 -1.22 -1.27
N ILE A 137 9.78 -2.18 -0.37
CA ILE A 137 8.84 -3.28 -0.20
C ILE A 137 8.41 -3.34 1.25
N SER A 138 7.10 -3.17 1.46
CA SER A 138 6.52 -3.08 2.79
C SER A 138 6.47 -4.44 3.50
N HIS A 139 5.99 -5.45 2.83
CA HIS A 139 5.86 -6.82 3.36
C HIS A 139 5.74 -7.84 2.20
N ASP A 140 5.52 -9.10 2.52
CA ASP A 140 5.65 -10.19 1.56
C ASP A 140 4.33 -10.71 0.97
N HIS A 141 3.17 -10.07 1.19
CA HIS A 141 1.91 -10.48 0.58
C HIS A 141 1.98 -10.41 -0.96
N TYR A 142 1.13 -11.20 -1.65
CA TYR A 142 1.17 -11.34 -3.11
C TYR A 142 0.78 -10.08 -3.86
N ASP A 143 0.02 -9.19 -3.25
CA ASP A 143 -0.41 -7.90 -3.78
C ASP A 143 0.58 -6.74 -3.49
N HIS A 144 1.69 -7.04 -2.78
CA HIS A 144 2.79 -6.10 -2.51
C HIS A 144 4.13 -6.60 -3.03
N LEU A 145 4.34 -7.91 -3.06
CA LEU A 145 5.60 -8.54 -3.47
C LEU A 145 5.38 -9.56 -4.61
N ASP A 146 5.49 -9.09 -5.83
CA ASP A 146 5.39 -9.89 -7.05
C ASP A 146 6.74 -10.44 -7.47
N ARG A 147 6.86 -11.78 -7.45
CA ARG A 147 8.07 -12.50 -7.88
C ARG A 147 8.50 -12.16 -9.29
N SER A 148 7.56 -11.98 -10.23
CA SER A 148 7.86 -11.71 -11.63
C SER A 148 8.39 -10.30 -11.81
N ALA A 149 7.82 -9.33 -11.10
CA ALA A 149 8.29 -7.95 -11.06
C ALA A 149 9.71 -7.85 -10.50
N ILE A 150 9.98 -8.50 -9.37
CA ILE A 150 11.33 -8.54 -8.77
C ILE A 150 12.35 -9.17 -9.75
N ARG A 151 11.98 -10.28 -10.38
CA ARG A 151 12.86 -10.93 -11.38
C ARG A 151 13.13 -10.04 -12.60
N ALA A 152 12.17 -9.24 -13.04
CA ALA A 152 12.39 -8.27 -14.12
C ALA A 152 13.36 -7.16 -13.69
N LEU A 153 13.30 -6.72 -12.42
CA LEU A 153 14.17 -5.68 -11.86
C LEU A 153 15.58 -6.18 -11.49
N ARG A 154 15.82 -7.49 -11.45
CA ARG A 154 17.12 -8.05 -11.02
C ARG A 154 18.33 -7.56 -11.81
N LYS A 155 18.15 -7.24 -13.10
CA LYS A 155 19.22 -6.76 -13.98
C LYS A 155 19.58 -5.29 -13.78
N ARG A 156 18.74 -4.52 -13.07
CA ARG A 156 19.02 -3.12 -12.73
C ARG A 156 19.97 -3.06 -11.53
N SER A 157 20.70 -1.99 -11.36
CA SER A 157 21.55 -1.74 -10.18
C SER A 157 20.78 -1.23 -8.96
N THR A 158 19.47 -1.08 -9.07
CA THR A 158 18.57 -0.53 -8.05
C THR A 158 18.69 -1.25 -6.70
N ARG A 159 18.77 -0.51 -5.61
CA ARG A 159 18.73 -1.05 -4.24
C ARG A 159 17.32 -1.56 -3.92
N CYS A 160 17.24 -2.62 -3.14
CA CYS A 160 15.97 -3.11 -2.56
C CYS A 160 15.98 -2.83 -1.06
N ILE A 161 15.01 -2.04 -0.59
CA ILE A 161 14.84 -1.71 0.82
C ILE A 161 13.53 -2.36 1.25
N THR A 162 13.55 -3.09 2.36
CA THR A 162 12.38 -3.87 2.77
C THR A 162 12.35 -4.12 4.27
N SER A 163 11.23 -4.63 4.77
CA SER A 163 11.09 -5.09 6.15
C SER A 163 11.95 -6.31 6.43
N LEU A 164 12.37 -6.46 7.68
CA LEU A 164 13.26 -7.50 8.15
C LEU A 164 12.70 -8.91 7.87
N GLY A 165 13.51 -9.78 7.26
CA GLY A 165 13.16 -11.14 6.84
C GLY A 165 12.71 -11.25 5.37
N VAL A 166 12.09 -10.22 4.78
CA VAL A 166 11.59 -10.21 3.39
C VAL A 166 12.71 -10.38 2.36
N GLY A 167 13.91 -9.91 2.68
CA GLY A 167 15.08 -10.04 1.81
C GLY A 167 15.40 -11.48 1.40
N SER A 168 14.97 -12.47 2.18
CA SER A 168 15.12 -13.90 1.84
C SER A 168 14.39 -14.27 0.56
N HIS A 169 13.21 -13.70 0.30
CA HIS A 169 12.47 -13.88 -0.96
C HIS A 169 13.22 -13.25 -2.14
N LEU A 170 13.75 -12.05 -1.94
CA LEU A 170 14.49 -11.32 -2.98
C LEU A 170 15.74 -12.08 -3.42
N GLU A 171 16.51 -12.59 -2.46
CA GLU A 171 17.68 -13.43 -2.71
C GLU A 171 17.30 -14.71 -3.46
N ALA A 172 16.26 -15.41 -3.02
CA ALA A 172 15.75 -16.61 -3.68
C ALA A 172 15.29 -16.35 -5.13
N TRP A 173 14.95 -15.10 -5.46
CA TRP A 173 14.55 -14.71 -6.81
C TRP A 173 15.66 -14.05 -7.63
N GLY A 174 16.87 -14.02 -7.08
CA GLY A 174 18.11 -13.67 -7.81
C GLY A 174 18.51 -12.19 -7.67
N ILE A 175 18.07 -11.49 -6.64
CA ILE A 175 18.63 -10.19 -6.26
C ILE A 175 19.91 -10.43 -5.47
N ASP A 176 20.97 -9.71 -5.82
CA ASP A 176 22.25 -9.75 -5.08
C ASP A 176 22.04 -9.28 -3.63
N PRO A 177 22.44 -10.07 -2.62
CA PRO A 177 22.35 -9.67 -1.21
C PRO A 177 22.99 -8.31 -0.89
N ALA A 178 24.03 -7.90 -1.62
CA ALA A 178 24.67 -6.60 -1.45
C ALA A 178 23.76 -5.40 -1.81
N ARG A 179 22.68 -5.65 -2.57
CA ARG A 179 21.68 -4.66 -2.96
C ARG A 179 20.48 -4.63 -2.03
N ILE A 180 20.39 -5.54 -1.06
CA ILE A 180 19.24 -5.67 -0.16
C ILE A 180 19.58 -5.00 1.17
N THR A 181 18.74 -4.07 1.57
CA THR A 181 18.75 -3.46 2.90
C THR A 181 17.44 -3.81 3.59
N GLU A 182 17.51 -4.57 4.65
CA GLU A 182 16.36 -4.90 5.50
C GLU A 182 16.35 -3.97 6.70
N LEU A 183 15.18 -3.45 7.05
CA LEU A 183 14.99 -2.54 8.17
C LEU A 183 13.99 -3.13 9.17
N ASP A 184 14.31 -3.05 10.44
CA ASP A 184 13.32 -3.17 11.51
C ASP A 184 12.67 -1.81 11.78
N TRP A 185 11.59 -1.76 12.54
CA TRP A 185 10.95 -0.50 12.89
C TRP A 185 11.95 0.46 13.55
N TRP A 186 11.87 1.71 13.12
CA TRP A 186 12.72 2.82 13.53
C TRP A 186 14.16 2.77 12.99
N GLU A 187 14.54 1.73 12.27
CA GLU A 187 15.80 1.71 11.54
C GLU A 187 15.69 2.50 10.24
N ALA A 188 16.78 3.11 9.83
CA ALA A 188 16.83 3.96 8.65
C ALA A 188 18.01 3.63 7.75
N THR A 189 17.89 3.99 6.48
CA THR A 189 19.00 3.97 5.51
C THR A 189 18.94 5.20 4.63
N THR A 190 20.10 5.65 4.16
CA THR A 190 20.21 6.80 3.25
C THR A 190 20.41 6.32 1.82
N LEU A 191 19.75 6.99 0.88
CA LEU A 191 19.93 6.83 -0.56
C LEU A 191 20.98 7.83 -1.05
N GLU A 192 22.11 7.32 -1.50
CA GLU A 192 23.13 8.15 -2.13
C GLU A 192 22.91 8.20 -3.66
N PRO A 193 23.15 9.32 -4.35
CA PRO A 193 23.71 10.59 -3.80
C PRO A 193 22.65 11.60 -3.33
N SER A 194 21.35 11.29 -3.40
CA SER A 194 20.25 12.24 -3.10
C SER A 194 20.20 12.67 -1.64
N GLY A 195 20.71 11.86 -0.72
CA GLY A 195 20.62 12.07 0.72
C GLY A 195 19.23 11.76 1.31
N VAL A 196 18.30 11.21 0.52
CA VAL A 196 16.97 10.83 1.02
C VAL A 196 17.10 9.71 2.04
N VAL A 197 16.55 9.92 3.23
CA VAL A 197 16.53 8.94 4.33
C VAL A 197 15.20 8.20 4.30
N ILE A 198 15.26 6.88 4.29
CA ILE A 198 14.11 5.99 4.39
C ILE A 198 14.15 5.32 5.76
N THR A 199 13.11 5.52 6.56
CA THR A 199 12.95 4.91 7.88
C THR A 199 11.76 3.96 7.87
N ALA A 200 11.96 2.70 8.27
CA ALA A 200 10.86 1.78 8.54
C ALA A 200 10.12 2.21 9.82
N THR A 201 8.81 2.28 9.75
CA THR A 201 7.95 2.73 10.85
C THR A 201 6.94 1.66 11.22
N PRO A 202 6.37 1.70 12.44
CA PRO A 202 5.34 0.77 12.87
C PRO A 202 4.15 0.69 11.92
N SER A 203 3.61 -0.52 11.79
CA SER A 203 2.41 -0.84 11.02
C SER A 203 1.68 -1.99 11.72
N GLN A 204 0.37 -1.94 11.80
CA GLN A 204 -0.46 -2.99 12.40
C GLN A 204 -0.99 -3.93 11.32
N HIS A 205 -0.21 -4.96 10.98
CA HIS A 205 -0.55 -5.87 9.90
C HIS A 205 -0.04 -7.29 10.19
N PHE A 206 0.19 -8.06 9.16
CA PHE A 206 0.78 -9.41 9.22
C PHE A 206 1.54 -9.71 7.93
N SER A 207 2.25 -10.82 7.90
CA SER A 207 2.98 -11.30 6.73
C SER A 207 2.69 -12.78 6.46
N GLY A 208 3.13 -13.26 5.30
CA GLY A 208 3.06 -14.67 4.91
C GLY A 208 2.58 -14.88 3.49
N ARG A 209 3.14 -15.89 2.85
CA ARG A 209 2.82 -16.30 1.46
C ARG A 209 2.22 -17.70 1.40
N THR A 210 2.27 -18.43 2.50
CA THR A 210 1.73 -19.78 2.65
C THR A 210 1.05 -19.93 4.00
N LEU A 211 0.39 -21.06 4.23
CA LEU A 211 -0.21 -21.37 5.54
C LEU A 211 0.85 -21.62 6.64
N LEU A 212 2.12 -21.85 6.26
CA LEU A 212 3.18 -22.26 7.19
C LEU A 212 4.15 -21.14 7.56
N ASP A 213 4.17 -20.02 6.82
CA ASP A 213 5.11 -18.93 7.01
C ASP A 213 4.47 -17.63 7.53
N ARG A 214 3.26 -17.74 8.11
CA ARG A 214 2.58 -16.58 8.71
C ARG A 214 3.47 -15.88 9.72
N ASN A 215 3.64 -14.58 9.54
CA ASN A 215 4.48 -13.71 10.37
C ASN A 215 5.96 -14.15 10.47
N ALA A 216 6.44 -14.94 9.50
CA ALA A 216 7.85 -15.32 9.45
C ALA A 216 8.78 -14.15 9.04
N THR A 217 8.23 -13.13 8.38
CA THR A 217 8.87 -11.87 8.02
C THR A 217 8.20 -10.71 8.73
N ALA A 218 8.89 -9.57 8.84
CA ALA A 218 8.30 -8.33 9.35
C ALA A 218 7.48 -7.61 8.27
N TRP A 219 6.75 -6.58 8.69
CA TRP A 219 6.00 -5.62 7.88
C TRP A 219 6.25 -4.22 8.41
N SER A 220 6.13 -3.20 7.55
CA SER A 220 6.42 -1.82 7.94
C SER A 220 5.66 -0.83 7.05
N SER A 221 5.27 0.29 7.64
CA SER A 221 5.09 1.56 6.93
C SER A 221 6.44 2.24 6.78
N PHE A 222 6.53 3.34 6.01
CA PHE A 222 7.81 4.02 5.78
C PHE A 222 7.66 5.54 5.83
N HIS A 223 8.65 6.18 6.45
CA HIS A 223 8.89 7.60 6.33
C HIS A 223 10.04 7.85 5.35
N LEU A 224 9.82 8.73 4.37
CA LEU A 224 10.81 9.16 3.40
C LEU A 224 11.10 10.64 3.65
N GLN A 225 12.34 10.97 4.03
CA GLN A 225 12.79 12.32 4.30
C GLN A 225 13.80 12.76 3.26
N GLY A 226 13.42 13.67 2.41
CA GLY A 226 14.33 14.41 1.53
C GLY A 226 14.85 15.69 2.18
N SER A 227 15.58 16.49 1.41
CA SER A 227 16.12 17.77 1.87
C SER A 227 15.04 18.85 2.08
N LYS A 228 13.89 18.71 1.41
CA LYS A 228 12.78 19.69 1.43
C LYS A 228 11.44 19.04 1.76
N HIS A 229 11.25 17.77 1.41
CA HIS A 229 9.97 17.10 1.48
C HIS A 229 10.00 15.89 2.38
N ALA A 230 8.86 15.63 3.03
CA ALA A 230 8.62 14.46 3.85
C ALA A 230 7.37 13.72 3.37
N VAL A 231 7.48 12.40 3.16
CA VAL A 231 6.39 11.53 2.72
C VAL A 231 6.20 10.40 3.72
N PHE A 232 4.95 10.13 4.08
CA PHE A 232 4.58 8.94 4.83
C PHE A 232 3.88 7.94 3.90
N HIS A 233 4.43 6.76 3.76
CA HIS A 233 3.84 5.63 3.03
C HIS A 233 3.34 4.59 4.03
N GLY A 234 2.04 4.55 4.24
CA GLY A 234 1.38 3.67 5.21
C GLY A 234 1.49 2.18 4.85
N ALA A 235 1.53 1.85 3.55
CA ALA A 235 1.36 0.47 3.06
C ALA A 235 0.08 -0.15 3.66
N ASP A 236 0.11 -1.43 4.09
CA ASP A 236 -1.02 -2.08 4.75
C ASP A 236 -0.89 -1.97 6.26
N THR A 237 -1.95 -1.50 6.90
CA THR A 237 -1.96 -1.27 8.35
C THR A 237 -3.37 -1.04 8.87
N GLY A 238 -3.67 -1.53 10.06
CA GLY A 238 -4.84 -1.13 10.82
C GLY A 238 -4.63 0.21 11.54
N LEU A 239 -5.70 0.71 12.17
CA LEU A 239 -5.60 1.88 13.04
C LEU A 239 -4.81 1.53 14.30
N THR A 240 -3.75 2.31 14.55
CA THR A 240 -2.80 2.03 15.63
C THR A 240 -2.32 3.32 16.30
N PRO A 241 -2.09 3.34 17.63
CA PRO A 241 -1.62 4.53 18.34
C PRO A 241 -0.21 4.97 17.91
N GLU A 242 0.56 4.11 17.28
CA GLU A 242 1.90 4.42 16.79
C GLU A 242 1.93 5.56 15.75
N TYR A 243 0.82 5.89 15.08
CA TYR A 243 0.72 7.06 14.22
C TYR A 243 1.08 8.37 14.96
N THR A 244 0.69 8.49 16.23
CA THR A 244 1.07 9.64 17.06
C THR A 244 2.57 9.67 17.30
N GLN A 245 3.19 8.52 17.59
CA GLN A 245 4.65 8.42 17.78
C GLN A 245 5.41 8.77 16.49
N ILE A 246 4.88 8.34 15.33
CA ILE A 246 5.45 8.68 14.01
C ILE A 246 5.42 10.20 13.82
N ARG A 247 4.28 10.86 14.11
CA ARG A 247 4.17 12.32 14.06
C ARG A 247 5.12 13.02 15.01
N GLU A 248 5.21 12.58 16.25
CA GLU A 248 6.10 13.14 17.25
C GLU A 248 7.57 13.06 16.82
N ARG A 249 7.95 11.95 16.17
CA ARG A 249 9.33 11.72 15.74
C ARG A 249 9.72 12.46 14.47
N PHE A 250 8.81 12.57 13.49
CA PHE A 250 9.13 13.08 12.16
C PHE A 250 8.48 14.44 11.83
N GLY A 251 7.51 14.86 12.61
CA GLY A 251 6.87 16.15 12.44
C GLY A 251 5.80 16.14 11.33
N LYS A 252 5.90 17.10 10.40
CA LYS A 252 4.91 17.30 9.34
C LYS A 252 5.28 16.53 8.08
N PHE A 253 4.25 16.11 7.34
CA PHE A 253 4.37 15.47 6.04
C PHE A 253 3.78 16.37 4.93
N ASP A 254 4.38 16.36 3.75
CA ASP A 254 3.84 16.99 2.54
C ASP A 254 2.82 16.06 1.87
N LEU A 255 3.06 14.75 1.92
CA LEU A 255 2.22 13.74 1.34
C LEU A 255 2.09 12.54 2.29
N VAL A 256 0.86 12.11 2.52
CA VAL A 256 0.52 10.94 3.33
C VAL A 256 -0.23 9.94 2.43
N LEU A 257 0.24 8.71 2.40
CA LEU A 257 -0.41 7.62 1.66
C LEU A 257 -0.97 6.62 2.66
N LEU A 258 -2.28 6.41 2.61
CA LEU A 258 -2.97 5.44 3.47
C LEU A 258 -3.86 4.54 2.62
N GLU A 259 -3.92 3.29 3.01
CA GLU A 259 -4.86 2.34 2.43
C GLU A 259 -6.30 2.67 2.80
N ILE A 260 -7.21 2.43 1.86
CA ILE A 260 -8.65 2.63 2.08
C ILE A 260 -9.50 1.43 1.65
N GLY A 261 -8.90 0.45 1.00
CA GLY A 261 -9.57 -0.76 0.50
C GLY A 261 -9.31 -1.99 1.36
N ALA A 262 -9.80 -3.13 0.88
CA ALA A 262 -9.59 -4.45 1.50
C ALA A 262 -10.03 -4.56 2.96
N TYR A 263 -11.06 -3.83 3.37
CA TYR A 263 -11.63 -3.86 4.71
C TYR A 263 -12.97 -4.59 4.75
N HIS A 264 -13.33 -5.08 5.93
CA HIS A 264 -14.65 -5.62 6.23
C HIS A 264 -14.90 -5.62 7.74
N PRO A 265 -16.14 -5.31 8.20
CA PRO A 265 -16.47 -5.26 9.64
C PRO A 265 -16.20 -6.57 10.41
N ALA A 266 -16.31 -7.71 9.70
CA ALA A 266 -16.02 -9.02 10.27
C ALA A 266 -14.53 -9.36 10.37
N TRP A 267 -13.65 -8.54 9.82
CA TRP A 267 -12.20 -8.76 9.87
C TRP A 267 -11.59 -8.10 11.10
N GLY A 268 -10.39 -8.55 11.47
CA GLY A 268 -9.61 -7.87 12.50
C GLY A 268 -9.04 -6.56 12.01
N ASP A 269 -8.53 -5.75 12.93
CA ASP A 269 -8.08 -4.39 12.70
C ASP A 269 -6.69 -4.35 12.04
N ILE A 270 -6.59 -4.91 10.83
CA ILE A 270 -5.36 -5.03 10.03
C ILE A 270 -5.39 -4.19 8.75
N HIS A 271 -6.52 -3.58 8.45
CA HIS A 271 -6.75 -2.64 7.37
C HIS A 271 -7.56 -1.45 7.87
N LEU A 272 -7.26 -0.25 7.35
CA LEU A 272 -7.89 0.99 7.79
C LEU A 272 -9.33 1.12 7.26
N GLY A 273 -9.51 0.93 5.97
CA GLY A 273 -10.70 1.44 5.31
C GLY A 273 -10.76 2.97 5.31
N PRO A 274 -11.82 3.58 4.72
CA PRO A 274 -11.87 5.03 4.51
C PRO A 274 -11.97 5.86 5.80
N GLU A 275 -12.73 5.41 6.79
CA GLU A 275 -12.95 6.14 8.04
C GLU A 275 -11.70 6.17 8.90
N HIS A 276 -11.12 5.00 9.17
CA HIS A 276 -9.88 4.93 9.95
C HIS A 276 -8.67 5.52 9.21
N ALA A 277 -8.69 5.59 7.87
CA ALA A 277 -7.69 6.33 7.13
C ALA A 277 -7.72 7.83 7.46
N LEU A 278 -8.91 8.41 7.63
CA LEU A 278 -9.05 9.79 8.09
C LEU A 278 -8.62 9.96 9.55
N ASP A 279 -8.90 8.99 10.41
CA ASP A 279 -8.44 9.01 11.80
C ASP A 279 -6.92 8.90 11.89
N ALA A 280 -6.33 7.97 11.14
CA ALA A 280 -4.86 7.84 11.03
C ALA A 280 -4.21 9.10 10.47
N HIS A 281 -4.81 9.72 9.45
CA HIS A 281 -4.34 11.00 8.89
C HIS A 281 -4.37 12.11 9.95
N ALA A 282 -5.43 12.20 10.74
CA ALA A 282 -5.54 13.16 11.84
C ALA A 282 -4.45 12.93 12.90
N MET A 283 -4.14 11.67 13.24
CA MET A 283 -3.06 11.33 14.17
C MET A 283 -1.68 11.68 13.61
N LEU A 284 -1.45 11.50 12.30
CA LEU A 284 -0.23 11.94 11.59
C LEU A 284 -0.14 13.47 11.49
N GLY A 285 -1.28 14.17 11.52
CA GLY A 285 -1.39 15.60 11.79
C GLY A 285 -1.25 16.53 10.60
N SER A 286 -0.87 16.07 9.40
CA SER A 286 -0.72 16.94 8.23
C SER A 286 -0.44 16.15 6.95
N GLY A 287 -0.46 16.86 5.83
CA GLY A 287 -0.13 16.36 4.50
C GLY A 287 -1.37 16.19 3.61
N THR A 288 -1.15 16.26 2.31
CA THR A 288 -2.17 15.86 1.34
C THR A 288 -2.33 14.35 1.40
N LEU A 289 -3.57 13.83 1.50
CA LEU A 289 -3.84 12.41 1.57
C LEU A 289 -4.01 11.80 0.17
N LEU A 290 -3.14 10.88 -0.20
CA LEU A 290 -3.29 10.03 -1.39
C LEU A 290 -3.80 8.65 -0.94
N PRO A 291 -5.05 8.30 -1.24
CA PRO A 291 -5.59 6.98 -0.92
C PRO A 291 -4.99 5.90 -1.83
N ILE A 292 -4.52 4.83 -1.24
CA ILE A 292 -3.94 3.65 -1.93
C ILE A 292 -4.70 2.38 -1.58
N HIS A 293 -4.28 1.24 -2.14
CA HIS A 293 -4.81 -0.10 -1.85
C HIS A 293 -6.27 -0.29 -2.26
N TRP A 294 -6.73 0.39 -3.31
CA TRP A 294 -8.07 0.30 -3.87
C TRP A 294 -8.04 0.32 -5.41
N GLY A 295 -9.19 0.08 -6.06
CA GLY A 295 -9.35 0.25 -7.52
C GLY A 295 -8.49 -0.67 -8.40
N THR A 296 -7.86 -1.71 -7.85
CA THR A 296 -6.93 -2.56 -8.60
C THR A 296 -7.25 -4.05 -8.50
N PHE A 297 -7.50 -4.57 -7.31
CA PHE A 297 -7.80 -5.97 -7.07
C PHE A 297 -9.10 -6.13 -6.26
N ASN A 298 -9.83 -7.22 -6.51
CA ASN A 298 -10.96 -7.61 -5.68
C ASN A 298 -10.46 -8.40 -4.46
N LEU A 299 -10.18 -7.71 -3.37
CA LEU A 299 -9.64 -8.27 -2.13
C LEU A 299 -10.66 -8.33 -0.98
N ALA A 300 -11.79 -7.66 -1.11
CA ALA A 300 -12.83 -7.59 -0.08
C ALA A 300 -14.24 -7.73 -0.66
N MET A 301 -15.25 -7.58 0.19
CA MET A 301 -16.66 -7.75 -0.20
C MET A 301 -17.37 -6.43 -0.54
N HIS A 302 -16.75 -5.30 -0.24
CA HIS A 302 -17.27 -3.98 -0.61
C HIS A 302 -17.27 -3.76 -2.14
N ALA A 303 -18.06 -2.82 -2.65
CA ALA A 303 -17.99 -2.40 -4.04
C ALA A 303 -16.61 -1.84 -4.38
N TRP A 304 -16.19 -1.97 -5.66
CA TRP A 304 -14.82 -1.60 -6.07
C TRP A 304 -14.52 -0.10 -5.87
N ASP A 305 -15.54 0.74 -5.92
CA ASP A 305 -15.46 2.20 -5.78
C ASP A 305 -15.98 2.73 -4.42
N GLU A 306 -16.57 1.88 -3.58
CA GLU A 306 -17.07 2.25 -2.25
C GLU A 306 -16.00 2.90 -1.35
N PRO A 307 -14.76 2.38 -1.26
CA PRO A 307 -13.74 2.98 -0.40
C PRO A 307 -13.46 4.44 -0.74
N ILE A 308 -13.33 4.76 -2.03
CA ILE A 308 -13.02 6.12 -2.46
C ILE A 308 -14.25 7.04 -2.42
N GLU A 309 -15.44 6.54 -2.67
CA GLU A 309 -16.68 7.33 -2.52
C GLU A 309 -16.90 7.70 -1.05
N THR A 310 -16.75 6.74 -0.14
CA THR A 310 -16.86 6.99 1.30
C THR A 310 -15.80 8.00 1.75
N LEU A 311 -14.54 7.80 1.39
CA LEU A 311 -13.47 8.73 1.73
C LEU A 311 -13.75 10.13 1.20
N SER A 312 -14.17 10.24 -0.06
CA SER A 312 -14.44 11.53 -0.72
C SER A 312 -15.62 12.27 -0.11
N SER A 313 -16.60 11.55 0.44
CA SER A 313 -17.74 12.15 1.14
C SER A 313 -17.36 12.67 2.52
N LEU A 314 -16.47 11.99 3.23
CA LEU A 314 -16.10 12.30 4.62
C LEU A 314 -14.95 13.32 4.72
N ALA A 315 -14.01 13.31 3.78
CA ALA A 315 -12.80 14.14 3.82
C ALA A 315 -13.07 15.66 3.97
N PRO A 316 -14.06 16.28 3.29
CA PRO A 316 -14.33 17.71 3.44
C PRO A 316 -14.69 18.11 4.86
N SER A 317 -15.52 17.34 5.58
CA SER A 317 -15.91 17.62 6.96
C SER A 317 -14.74 17.49 7.95
N ARG A 318 -13.69 16.76 7.58
CA ARG A 318 -12.46 16.58 8.34
C ARG A 318 -11.34 17.56 7.93
N GLY A 319 -11.61 18.44 6.94
CA GLY A 319 -10.61 19.38 6.40
C GLY A 319 -9.42 18.70 5.70
N VAL A 320 -9.61 17.48 5.19
CA VAL A 320 -8.56 16.71 4.54
C VAL A 320 -8.54 16.97 3.04
N GLN A 321 -7.39 17.39 2.53
CA GLN A 321 -7.15 17.51 1.10
C GLN A 321 -6.81 16.14 0.51
N LEU A 322 -7.65 15.67 -0.42
CA LEU A 322 -7.43 14.42 -1.13
C LEU A 322 -6.67 14.64 -2.45
N LEU A 323 -5.77 13.73 -2.74
CA LEU A 323 -5.06 13.60 -4.01
C LEU A 323 -5.48 12.29 -4.68
N THR A 324 -6.33 12.35 -5.71
CA THR A 324 -6.93 11.19 -6.37
C THR A 324 -6.59 11.12 -7.85
N PRO A 325 -5.30 10.96 -8.22
CA PRO A 325 -4.90 10.91 -9.62
C PRO A 325 -5.47 9.68 -10.32
N MET A 326 -5.63 9.76 -11.63
CA MET A 326 -5.81 8.57 -12.46
C MET A 326 -4.57 7.68 -12.37
N LEU A 327 -4.76 6.40 -12.63
CA LEU A 327 -3.66 5.46 -12.71
C LEU A 327 -2.66 5.87 -13.80
N GLY A 328 -1.39 6.03 -13.42
CA GLY A 328 -0.33 6.54 -14.29
C GLY A 328 -0.27 8.06 -14.39
N GLN A 329 -1.21 8.82 -13.83
CA GLN A 329 -1.12 10.28 -13.80
C GLN A 329 -0.01 10.70 -12.81
N ALA A 330 1.01 11.36 -13.34
CA ALA A 330 2.08 11.92 -12.53
C ALA A 330 1.66 13.29 -11.98
N VAL A 331 1.66 13.45 -10.66
CA VAL A 331 1.18 14.67 -9.99
C VAL A 331 2.18 15.19 -8.97
N GLU A 332 2.27 16.50 -8.86
CA GLU A 332 3.04 17.22 -7.83
C GLU A 332 2.06 17.78 -6.80
N PRO A 333 2.03 17.26 -5.55
CA PRO A 333 0.98 17.61 -4.56
C PRO A 333 0.83 19.11 -4.32
N ALA A 334 1.93 19.86 -4.33
CA ALA A 334 1.91 21.30 -4.09
C ALA A 334 1.35 22.15 -5.26
N ARG A 335 1.18 21.56 -6.46
CA ARG A 335 0.76 22.26 -7.68
C ARG A 335 -0.52 21.73 -8.30
N VAL A 336 -0.97 20.57 -7.88
CA VAL A 336 -2.16 19.96 -8.45
C VAL A 336 -3.40 20.69 -7.95
N GLY A 337 -4.27 21.09 -8.89
CA GLY A 337 -5.62 21.54 -8.58
C GLY A 337 -6.56 20.38 -8.29
N ALA A 338 -7.86 20.66 -8.29
CA ALA A 338 -8.88 19.63 -8.14
C ALA A 338 -8.75 18.58 -9.27
N LEU A 339 -8.64 17.32 -8.88
CA LEU A 339 -8.60 16.20 -9.83
C LEU A 339 -10.02 15.70 -10.12
N MET A 340 -10.23 15.20 -11.34
CA MET A 340 -11.47 14.58 -11.73
C MET A 340 -11.71 13.28 -10.95
N PRO A 341 -12.90 13.05 -10.39
CA PRO A 341 -13.26 11.79 -9.77
C PRO A 341 -13.51 10.70 -10.83
N TRP A 342 -12.43 10.20 -11.43
CA TRP A 342 -12.45 9.29 -12.58
C TRP A 342 -13.25 8.01 -12.33
N TRP A 343 -13.30 7.52 -11.09
CA TRP A 343 -14.10 6.35 -10.72
C TRP A 343 -15.60 6.58 -10.92
N ARG A 344 -16.09 7.82 -10.75
CA ARG A 344 -17.49 8.18 -11.00
C ARG A 344 -17.84 8.12 -12.49
N THR A 345 -16.89 8.45 -13.36
CA THR A 345 -17.04 8.28 -14.80
C THR A 345 -17.17 6.80 -15.16
N VAL A 346 -16.29 5.93 -14.61
CA VAL A 346 -16.37 4.48 -14.79
C VAL A 346 -17.72 3.93 -14.30
N ALA A 347 -18.18 4.34 -13.13
CA ALA A 347 -19.47 3.94 -12.58
C ALA A 347 -20.67 4.45 -13.42
N ALA A 348 -20.56 5.64 -14.02
CA ALA A 348 -21.60 6.18 -14.92
C ALA A 348 -21.66 5.40 -16.24
N GLU A 349 -20.52 5.09 -16.85
CA GLU A 349 -20.45 4.27 -18.08
C GLU A 349 -21.02 2.86 -17.85
N GLU A 350 -20.74 2.28 -16.69
CA GLU A 350 -21.29 1.00 -16.29
C GLU A 350 -22.81 1.03 -16.20
N ARG A 351 -23.37 2.05 -15.55
CA ARG A 351 -24.84 2.25 -15.50
C ARG A 351 -25.43 2.40 -16.89
N ALA A 352 -24.80 3.19 -17.74
CA ALA A 352 -25.27 3.41 -19.12
C ALA A 352 -25.26 2.14 -19.98
N SER A 353 -24.35 1.20 -19.68
CA SER A 353 -24.25 -0.09 -20.37
C SER A 353 -25.29 -1.13 -19.93
N GLY A 354 -26.21 -0.79 -19.01
CA GLY A 354 -27.24 -1.68 -18.49
C GLY A 354 -26.72 -2.81 -17.57
N LYS A 355 -25.45 -2.75 -17.18
CA LYS A 355 -24.88 -3.65 -16.17
C LYS A 355 -25.24 -3.07 -14.81
N SER A 356 -26.03 -3.81 -14.02
CA SER A 356 -26.62 -3.45 -12.72
C SER A 356 -25.75 -2.51 -11.86
N SER A 357 -26.36 -1.42 -11.39
CA SER A 357 -25.72 -0.38 -10.60
C SER A 357 -26.15 -0.47 -9.15
N TRP A 358 -25.16 -0.46 -8.23
CA TRP A 358 -25.38 -0.01 -6.87
C TRP A 358 -25.62 1.52 -6.90
N VAL A 359 -26.67 1.99 -6.25
CA VAL A 359 -26.93 3.41 -6.03
C VAL A 359 -26.69 3.65 -4.55
N PRO A 360 -25.83 4.60 -4.15
CA PRO A 360 -25.76 5.00 -2.76
C PRO A 360 -27.15 5.48 -2.33
N GLU A 361 -27.77 4.86 -1.36
CA GLU A 361 -28.92 5.45 -0.68
C GLU A 361 -28.44 6.73 0.02
N THR A 362 -28.78 7.87 -0.57
CA THR A 362 -28.71 9.16 0.10
C THR A 362 -29.92 9.27 1.03
N SER A 363 -29.94 8.49 2.08
CA SER A 363 -30.83 8.71 3.23
C SER A 363 -29.98 8.69 4.49
N HIS A 364 -29.67 9.89 4.97
CA HIS A 364 -29.37 10.09 6.36
C HIS A 364 -30.64 9.77 7.16
N ASP A 365 -30.84 8.50 7.46
CA ASP A 365 -31.74 8.13 8.54
C ASP A 365 -30.85 7.77 9.74
N GLU A 366 -30.84 8.69 10.70
CA GLU A 366 -30.19 8.55 11.99
C GLU A 366 -30.88 7.48 12.83
N THR A 367 -30.71 6.23 12.46
CA THR A 367 -30.93 5.12 13.39
C THR A 367 -29.59 4.43 13.59
N ALA A 368 -28.86 4.97 14.57
CA ALA A 368 -27.69 4.36 15.11
C ALA A 368 -27.98 2.88 15.45
N VAL A 369 -27.44 1.97 14.65
CA VAL A 369 -27.28 0.59 15.08
C VAL A 369 -26.16 0.61 16.13
N SER A 370 -26.54 0.69 17.39
CA SER A 370 -25.64 0.47 18.51
C SER A 370 -25.17 -0.99 18.46
N TRP A 371 -23.92 -1.19 18.16
CA TRP A 371 -23.29 -2.50 18.31
C TRP A 371 -23.05 -2.76 19.80
N PRO A 372 -23.35 -3.95 20.31
CA PRO A 372 -22.99 -4.28 21.69
C PRO A 372 -21.47 -4.32 21.80
N VAL A 373 -20.97 -3.48 22.71
CA VAL A 373 -19.60 -3.53 23.23
C VAL A 373 -19.64 -4.54 24.36
N ASP A 374 -19.16 -5.77 24.12
CA ASP A 374 -18.73 -6.72 25.15
C ASP A 374 -17.53 -7.52 24.64
#